data_3109ceec257eee59959d80cfeb5a9113
#
_entry.id   3109ceec257eee59959d80cfeb5a9113
#
_cell.length_a   1.000
_cell.length_b   1.000
_cell.length_c   1.000
_cell.angle_alpha   90.00
_cell.angle_beta   90.00
_cell.angle_gamma   90.00
#
_symmetry.space_group_name_H-M   'P 1'
#
loop_
_entity.id
_entity.type
_entity.pdbx_description
1 polymer ?
#
loop_
_entity_poly.entity_id
_entity_poly.type
_entity_poly.pdbx_seq_one_letter_code
_entity_poly.pdbx_strand_id
1 'polypeptide(L)'
;MKRKQRIVVGLSGGVDSAVTAHLLKQQGHEVVAIFMKNWDDDDDSEYCASNIDFVDAAAVADVLGIEIEHVNFAADYKDRVFAEFLREYQAGRTPNPDVLCNAEIKFKAFLDHAMRLGAEKIATGHYARVREMASPVAAGPSQGGRRPLGGQERSDVGAVVQFELLKGLDPLKDQSYFLHRLNQAQLARTLFPVGELPKTEVRRIAAEIGLPNAKKKDSTGNCFIGERPFREFLNRYLANSPGPIKDDRGRTIGEHVGLSFYTLGQRKGIGIGGLRGRASAGGEHAPWFVARKDMAANTLFIVQGHEHPWLQSSTLSADDTSWVSGRAPAAGALAAKTRYRQADAACRFGDAADGAFTLSFEQPQWAVTPGQSAVVYDGERCLGGGVIAGSAA
;
A
#
# COMPACT_ATOMS: atom_id res chain seq x y z
N MET A 1 6.31 -31.00 -15.89
CA MET A 1 6.73 -30.58 -14.53
C MET A 1 7.23 -29.15 -14.64
N LYS A 2 6.74 -28.22 -13.79
CA LYS A 2 7.32 -26.86 -13.72
C LYS A 2 8.78 -26.98 -13.24
N ARG A 3 9.67 -26.14 -13.77
CA ARG A 3 11.09 -26.11 -13.38
C ARG A 3 11.19 -25.79 -11.87
N LYS A 4 11.97 -26.58 -11.11
CA LYS A 4 12.33 -26.28 -9.72
C LYS A 4 13.11 -24.97 -9.68
N GLN A 5 12.68 -24.01 -8.86
CA GLN A 5 13.32 -22.70 -8.66
C GLN A 5 13.68 -22.53 -7.19
N ARG A 6 14.72 -21.74 -6.92
CA ARG A 6 15.04 -21.27 -5.58
C ARG A 6 14.26 -19.99 -5.31
N ILE A 7 13.34 -20.03 -4.34
CA ILE A 7 12.43 -18.93 -4.00
C ILE A 7 12.66 -18.52 -2.56
N VAL A 8 12.88 -17.24 -2.34
CA VAL A 8 12.97 -16.65 -1.00
C VAL A 8 11.63 -16.07 -0.59
N VAL A 9 11.08 -16.52 0.53
CA VAL A 9 9.80 -16.07 1.07
C VAL A 9 10.01 -15.08 2.21
N GLY A 10 9.40 -13.91 2.12
CA GLY A 10 9.31 -13.00 3.26
C GLY A 10 8.34 -13.56 4.31
N LEU A 11 8.87 -14.14 5.38
CA LEU A 11 8.11 -14.83 6.42
C LEU A 11 7.95 -13.91 7.64
N SER A 12 6.75 -13.35 7.83
CA SER A 12 6.47 -12.32 8.84
C SER A 12 5.92 -12.87 10.18
N GLY A 13 5.88 -14.20 10.37
CA GLY A 13 5.17 -14.80 11.50
C GLY A 13 3.63 -14.79 11.37
N GLY A 14 3.09 -14.23 10.30
CA GLY A 14 1.66 -14.23 9.98
C GLY A 14 1.24 -15.47 9.18
N VAL A 15 -0.07 -15.78 9.20
CA VAL A 15 -0.66 -16.95 8.53
C VAL A 15 -0.45 -16.90 7.00
N ASP A 16 -0.57 -15.72 6.39
CA ASP A 16 -0.54 -15.57 4.94
C ASP A 16 0.84 -15.88 4.35
N SER A 17 1.91 -15.39 5.00
CA SER A 17 3.28 -15.70 4.60
C SER A 17 3.65 -17.16 4.85
N ALA A 18 3.11 -17.77 5.93
CA ALA A 18 3.32 -19.16 6.25
C ALA A 18 2.69 -20.09 5.19
N VAL A 19 1.43 -19.83 4.81
CA VAL A 19 0.75 -20.58 3.73
C VAL A 19 1.41 -20.35 2.38
N THR A 20 1.91 -19.13 2.11
CA THR A 20 2.71 -18.84 0.92
C THR A 20 3.92 -19.78 0.80
N ALA A 21 4.70 -19.91 1.89
CA ALA A 21 5.86 -20.81 1.91
C ALA A 21 5.46 -22.29 1.71
N HIS A 22 4.38 -22.72 2.36
CA HIS A 22 3.84 -24.06 2.20
C HIS A 22 3.45 -24.38 0.75
N LEU A 23 2.67 -23.52 0.10
CA LEU A 23 2.21 -23.70 -1.28
C LEU A 23 3.38 -23.83 -2.26
N LEU A 24 4.41 -23.01 -2.09
CA LEU A 24 5.61 -23.07 -2.95
C LEU A 24 6.40 -24.35 -2.72
N LYS A 25 6.50 -24.81 -1.48
CA LYS A 25 7.14 -26.12 -1.16
C LYS A 25 6.36 -27.28 -1.76
N GLN A 26 5.02 -27.27 -1.68
CA GLN A 26 4.16 -28.27 -2.33
C GLN A 26 4.33 -28.28 -3.86
N GLN A 27 4.59 -27.13 -4.48
CA GLN A 27 4.87 -27.02 -5.92
C GLN A 27 6.26 -27.57 -6.31
N GLY A 28 7.06 -28.02 -5.33
CA GLY A 28 8.38 -28.61 -5.54
C GLY A 28 9.53 -27.61 -5.67
N HIS A 29 9.30 -26.34 -5.32
CA HIS A 29 10.36 -25.34 -5.28
C HIS A 29 11.30 -25.53 -4.10
N GLU A 30 12.53 -25.01 -4.21
CA GLU A 30 13.44 -24.84 -3.09
C GLU A 30 13.05 -23.52 -2.38
N VAL A 31 12.56 -23.62 -1.15
CA VAL A 31 12.05 -22.48 -0.39
C VAL A 31 12.98 -22.18 0.77
N VAL A 32 13.44 -20.93 0.85
CA VAL A 32 14.17 -20.35 1.97
C VAL A 32 13.35 -19.19 2.51
N ALA A 33 13.28 -19.01 3.81
CA ALA A 33 12.56 -17.92 4.45
C ALA A 33 13.51 -16.81 4.88
N ILE A 34 13.07 -15.57 4.80
CA ILE A 34 13.70 -14.41 5.44
C ILE A 34 12.67 -13.72 6.33
N PHE A 35 13.03 -13.57 7.60
CA PHE A 35 12.33 -12.65 8.50
C PHE A 35 12.98 -11.27 8.40
N MET A 36 12.16 -10.25 8.12
CA MET A 36 12.62 -8.86 7.97
C MET A 36 12.37 -8.08 9.26
N LYS A 37 13.42 -7.69 9.96
CA LYS A 37 13.34 -6.72 11.05
C LYS A 37 13.39 -5.32 10.46
N ASN A 38 12.26 -4.62 10.46
CA ASN A 38 12.12 -3.30 9.83
C ASN A 38 12.22 -2.14 10.81
N TRP A 39 12.29 -2.41 12.11
CA TRP A 39 12.37 -1.38 13.14
C TRP A 39 13.22 -1.85 14.31
N ASP A 40 14.14 -0.99 14.75
CA ASP A 40 14.85 -1.14 16.01
C ASP A 40 14.17 -0.22 17.02
N ASP A 41 13.66 -0.81 18.09
CA ASP A 41 13.15 -0.04 19.24
C ASP A 41 14.33 0.58 19.97
N ASP A 42 14.37 1.91 20.03
CA ASP A 42 15.33 2.66 20.85
C ASP A 42 14.99 2.60 22.37
N ASP A 43 13.93 1.89 22.74
CA ASP A 43 13.46 1.75 24.12
C ASP A 43 13.65 0.33 24.64
N ASP A 44 14.15 0.22 25.87
CA ASP A 44 14.23 -0.98 26.75
C ASP A 44 12.84 -1.59 27.09
N SER A 45 11.86 -1.54 26.18
CA SER A 45 10.57 -2.16 26.43
C SER A 45 10.68 -3.68 26.33
N GLU A 46 10.38 -4.40 27.42
CA GLU A 46 10.32 -5.87 27.52
C GLU A 46 9.42 -6.56 26.47
N TYR A 47 8.72 -5.78 25.64
CA TYR A 47 7.81 -6.24 24.59
C TYR A 47 8.23 -5.73 23.20
N CYS A 48 9.30 -6.29 22.67
CA CYS A 48 9.63 -6.09 21.27
C CYS A 48 8.70 -6.97 20.41
N ALA A 49 7.66 -6.39 19.80
CA ALA A 49 6.72 -7.09 18.91
C ALA A 49 7.45 -7.84 17.79
N SER A 50 8.58 -7.31 17.31
CA SER A 50 9.44 -7.94 16.32
C SER A 50 10.02 -9.28 16.77
N ASN A 51 10.36 -9.42 18.06
CA ASN A 51 10.90 -10.70 18.60
C ASN A 51 9.81 -11.78 18.66
N ILE A 52 8.58 -11.41 19.02
CA ILE A 52 7.44 -12.35 19.06
C ILE A 52 7.13 -12.84 17.62
N ASP A 53 7.09 -11.92 16.67
CA ASP A 53 6.85 -12.25 15.27
C ASP A 53 7.96 -13.14 14.67
N PHE A 54 9.21 -12.93 15.10
CA PHE A 54 10.32 -13.81 14.69
C PHE A 54 10.19 -15.22 15.28
N VAL A 55 9.81 -15.35 16.55
CA VAL A 55 9.57 -16.67 17.18
C VAL A 55 8.46 -17.43 16.44
N ASP A 56 7.36 -16.74 16.08
CA ASP A 56 6.30 -17.34 15.27
C ASP A 56 6.79 -17.74 13.88
N ALA A 57 7.62 -16.92 13.23
CA ALA A 57 8.19 -17.22 11.93
C ALA A 57 9.14 -18.44 11.99
N ALA A 58 9.98 -18.52 13.03
CA ALA A 58 10.87 -19.65 13.24
C ALA A 58 10.09 -20.94 13.49
N ALA A 59 9.04 -20.91 14.32
CA ALA A 59 8.18 -22.06 14.55
C ALA A 59 7.47 -22.54 13.27
N VAL A 60 7.07 -21.63 12.41
CA VAL A 60 6.51 -21.95 11.08
C VAL A 60 7.58 -22.59 10.19
N ALA A 61 8.80 -22.05 10.18
CA ALA A 61 9.90 -22.58 9.39
C ALA A 61 10.24 -24.03 9.80
N ASP A 62 10.26 -24.32 11.11
CA ASP A 62 10.46 -25.67 11.67
C ASP A 62 9.37 -26.64 11.19
N VAL A 63 8.09 -26.28 11.31
CA VAL A 63 6.97 -27.10 10.85
C VAL A 63 7.06 -27.39 9.34
N LEU A 64 7.45 -26.39 8.56
CA LEU A 64 7.60 -26.52 7.12
C LEU A 64 8.92 -27.20 6.72
N GLY A 65 9.89 -27.34 7.63
CA GLY A 65 11.23 -27.88 7.33
C GLY A 65 11.93 -27.03 6.27
N ILE A 66 11.98 -25.71 6.46
CA ILE A 66 12.69 -24.75 5.62
C ILE A 66 13.67 -23.92 6.46
N GLU A 67 14.74 -23.47 5.84
CA GLU A 67 15.70 -22.57 6.47
C GLU A 67 15.09 -21.16 6.61
N ILE A 68 15.42 -20.47 7.71
CA ILE A 68 15.03 -19.09 7.96
C ILE A 68 16.24 -18.24 8.33
N GLU A 69 16.36 -17.10 7.67
CA GLU A 69 17.37 -16.07 7.97
C GLU A 69 16.69 -14.85 8.58
N HIS A 70 17.29 -14.26 9.61
CA HIS A 70 16.87 -13.01 10.20
C HIS A 70 17.71 -11.87 9.62
N VAL A 71 17.08 -10.94 8.91
CA VAL A 71 17.76 -9.80 8.28
C VAL A 71 17.22 -8.49 8.84
N ASN A 72 18.15 -7.60 9.24
CA ASN A 72 17.81 -6.29 9.77
C ASN A 72 17.80 -5.24 8.63
N PHE A 73 16.63 -4.68 8.34
CA PHE A 73 16.40 -3.58 7.40
C PHE A 73 16.03 -2.27 8.12
N ALA A 74 16.22 -2.16 9.43
CA ALA A 74 15.76 -1.00 10.21
C ALA A 74 16.39 0.31 9.75
N ALA A 75 17.68 0.30 9.38
CA ALA A 75 18.35 1.49 8.84
C ALA A 75 17.71 1.93 7.51
N ASP A 76 17.56 1.00 6.56
CA ASP A 76 16.89 1.29 5.28
C ASP A 76 15.46 1.81 5.48
N TYR A 77 14.74 1.21 6.43
CA TYR A 77 13.38 1.63 6.75
C TYR A 77 13.31 3.04 7.33
N LYS A 78 14.21 3.36 8.28
CA LYS A 78 14.29 4.68 8.91
C LYS A 78 14.58 5.76 7.87
N ASP A 79 15.50 5.51 6.97
CA ASP A 79 15.94 6.49 5.97
C ASP A 79 14.95 6.67 4.81
N ARG A 80 14.33 5.57 4.32
CA ARG A 80 13.54 5.62 3.08
C ARG A 80 12.03 5.69 3.32
N VAL A 81 11.55 5.15 4.45
CA VAL A 81 10.11 5.10 4.75
C VAL A 81 9.75 6.07 5.86
N PHE A 82 10.44 5.99 6.99
CA PHE A 82 10.07 6.77 8.17
C PHE A 82 10.41 8.26 8.03
N ALA A 83 11.54 8.61 7.43
CA ALA A 83 11.89 10.00 7.17
C ALA A 83 10.86 10.68 6.25
N GLU A 84 10.42 9.99 5.19
CA GLU A 84 9.37 10.47 4.31
C GLU A 84 8.02 10.62 5.03
N PHE A 85 7.67 9.62 5.82
CA PHE A 85 6.48 9.63 6.64
C PHE A 85 6.43 10.86 7.57
N LEU A 86 7.53 11.20 8.25
CA LEU A 86 7.59 12.38 9.11
C LEU A 86 7.49 13.68 8.31
N ARG A 87 8.16 13.76 7.15
CA ARG A 87 8.11 14.93 6.26
C ARG A 87 6.67 15.22 5.81
N GLU A 88 5.93 14.20 5.42
CA GLU A 88 4.54 14.32 5.00
C GLU A 88 3.63 14.82 6.14
N TYR A 89 3.80 14.28 7.35
CA TYR A 89 3.04 14.74 8.51
C TYR A 89 3.36 16.18 8.90
N GLN A 90 4.65 16.58 8.82
CA GLN A 90 5.05 17.97 9.05
C GLN A 90 4.43 18.92 8.02
N ALA A 91 4.25 18.47 6.79
CA ALA A 91 3.54 19.21 5.74
C ALA A 91 2.01 19.16 5.87
N GLY A 92 1.45 18.57 6.94
CA GLY A 92 0.02 18.47 7.19
C GLY A 92 -0.70 17.40 6.38
N ARG A 93 0.04 16.62 5.57
CA ARG A 93 -0.50 15.51 4.78
C ARG A 93 -0.61 14.23 5.62
N THR A 94 -1.31 13.23 5.12
CA THR A 94 -1.47 11.94 5.79
C THR A 94 -0.89 10.83 4.90
N PRO A 95 0.39 10.48 5.05
CA PRO A 95 1.06 9.50 4.19
C PRO A 95 0.55 8.08 4.42
N ASN A 96 0.86 7.20 3.47
CA ASN A 96 0.64 5.77 3.59
C ASN A 96 2.00 5.04 3.66
N PRO A 97 2.50 4.75 4.86
CA PRO A 97 3.83 4.12 5.02
C PRO A 97 3.88 2.70 4.47
N ASP A 98 2.74 1.98 4.36
CA ASP A 98 2.73 0.62 3.84
C ASP A 98 3.03 0.58 2.33
N VAL A 99 2.62 1.60 1.57
CA VAL A 99 2.98 1.75 0.16
C VAL A 99 4.48 1.92 0.01
N LEU A 100 5.08 2.82 0.81
CA LEU A 100 6.52 3.06 0.79
C LEU A 100 7.32 1.85 1.29
N CYS A 101 6.86 1.19 2.35
CA CYS A 101 7.47 -0.04 2.85
C CYS A 101 7.50 -1.13 1.77
N ASN A 102 6.41 -1.31 1.04
CA ASN A 102 6.38 -2.25 -0.07
C ASN A 102 7.37 -1.83 -1.16
N ALA A 103 7.33 -0.58 -1.62
CA ALA A 103 8.18 -0.11 -2.73
C ALA A 103 9.68 -0.16 -2.39
N GLU A 104 10.09 0.33 -1.21
CA GLU A 104 11.49 0.55 -0.88
C GLU A 104 12.13 -0.58 -0.07
N ILE A 105 11.36 -1.28 0.77
CA ILE A 105 11.90 -2.34 1.63
C ILE A 105 11.60 -3.71 1.04
N LYS A 106 10.31 -4.10 0.92
CA LYS A 106 9.96 -5.47 0.55
C LYS A 106 10.30 -5.82 -0.90
N PHE A 107 10.06 -4.91 -1.82
CA PHE A 107 10.26 -5.17 -3.26
C PHE A 107 11.49 -4.47 -3.83
N LYS A 108 12.37 -3.93 -2.96
CA LYS A 108 13.69 -3.39 -3.35
C LYS A 108 14.77 -3.96 -2.44
N ALA A 109 14.93 -3.49 -1.20
CA ALA A 109 16.01 -3.95 -0.32
C ALA A 109 15.97 -5.48 -0.07
N PHE A 110 14.80 -6.04 0.26
CA PHE A 110 14.63 -7.48 0.44
C PHE A 110 14.79 -8.25 -0.88
N LEU A 111 14.24 -7.76 -1.99
CA LEU A 111 14.44 -8.38 -3.31
C LEU A 111 15.93 -8.44 -3.66
N ASP A 112 16.65 -7.32 -3.52
CA ASP A 112 18.09 -7.26 -3.81
C ASP A 112 18.90 -8.20 -2.92
N HIS A 113 18.53 -8.30 -1.63
CA HIS A 113 19.15 -9.23 -0.69
C HIS A 113 18.91 -10.69 -1.11
N ALA A 114 17.67 -11.05 -1.42
CA ALA A 114 17.32 -12.39 -1.87
C ALA A 114 18.04 -12.79 -3.17
N MET A 115 18.19 -11.86 -4.12
CA MET A 115 18.94 -12.12 -5.36
C MET A 115 20.43 -12.39 -5.08
N ARG A 116 21.05 -11.70 -4.12
CA ARG A 116 22.44 -11.98 -3.69
C ARG A 116 22.58 -13.38 -3.06
N LEU A 117 21.54 -13.89 -2.43
CA LEU A 117 21.49 -15.27 -1.91
C LEU A 117 21.20 -16.33 -3.00
N GLY A 118 21.16 -15.92 -4.27
CA GLY A 118 20.92 -16.81 -5.40
C GLY A 118 19.47 -17.18 -5.64
N ALA A 119 18.51 -16.42 -5.09
CA ALA A 119 17.10 -16.60 -5.41
C ALA A 119 16.80 -16.27 -6.88
N GLU A 120 15.93 -17.03 -7.50
CA GLU A 120 15.37 -16.68 -8.81
C GLU A 120 14.16 -15.75 -8.68
N LYS A 121 13.38 -15.92 -7.60
CA LYS A 121 12.21 -15.10 -7.27
C LYS A 121 12.06 -14.90 -5.76
N ILE A 122 11.32 -13.89 -5.39
CA ILE A 122 10.79 -13.73 -4.03
C ILE A 122 9.30 -14.05 -4.00
N ALA A 123 8.79 -14.35 -2.81
CA ALA A 123 7.36 -14.46 -2.59
C ALA A 123 6.94 -13.80 -1.27
N THR A 124 5.73 -13.31 -1.23
CA THR A 124 5.15 -12.69 -0.04
C THR A 124 3.69 -13.10 0.14
N GLY A 125 3.17 -12.96 1.36
CA GLY A 125 1.78 -13.25 1.71
C GLY A 125 0.77 -12.17 1.28
N HIS A 126 1.05 -11.37 0.25
CA HIS A 126 0.10 -10.37 -0.22
C HIS A 126 -1.00 -10.98 -1.08
N TYR A 127 -2.21 -10.47 -0.89
CA TYR A 127 -3.38 -10.80 -1.72
C TYR A 127 -3.38 -9.91 -2.97
N ALA A 128 -2.58 -10.28 -3.93
CA ALA A 128 -2.52 -9.72 -5.27
C ALA A 128 -2.15 -10.84 -6.25
N ARG A 129 -2.21 -10.58 -7.55
CA ARG A 129 -1.82 -11.56 -8.57
C ARG A 129 -0.91 -10.92 -9.60
N VAL A 130 -0.05 -11.74 -10.21
CA VAL A 130 0.80 -11.32 -11.32
C VAL A 130 0.47 -12.17 -12.53
N ARG A 131 0.19 -11.53 -13.66
CA ARG A 131 -0.02 -12.18 -14.94
C ARG A 131 1.09 -11.81 -15.90
N GLU A 132 1.69 -12.83 -16.50
CA GLU A 132 2.67 -12.68 -17.57
C GLU A 132 1.95 -12.55 -18.91
N MET A 133 2.27 -11.52 -19.67
CA MET A 133 1.70 -11.24 -20.99
C MET A 133 2.82 -11.27 -22.02
N ALA A 134 2.68 -12.14 -23.02
CA ALA A 134 3.53 -12.07 -24.19
C ALA A 134 3.04 -10.92 -25.09
N SER A 135 3.80 -9.84 -25.17
CA SER A 135 3.51 -8.76 -26.09
C SER A 135 4.21 -9.02 -27.43
N PRO A 136 3.49 -9.05 -28.55
CA PRO A 136 4.17 -9.01 -29.84
C PRO A 136 4.97 -7.71 -29.92
N VAL A 137 6.24 -7.81 -30.33
CA VAL A 137 7.06 -6.61 -30.56
C VAL A 137 6.34 -5.75 -31.60
N ALA A 138 5.94 -4.55 -31.22
CA ALA A 138 5.49 -3.56 -32.19
C ALA A 138 6.65 -3.33 -33.17
N ALA A 139 6.46 -3.74 -34.41
CA ALA A 139 7.40 -3.45 -35.49
C ALA A 139 7.54 -1.92 -35.56
N GLY A 140 8.69 -1.42 -35.10
CA GLY A 140 9.02 0.00 -35.27
C GLY A 140 8.88 0.39 -36.75
N PRO A 141 8.56 1.67 -37.08
CA PRO A 141 8.41 2.10 -38.46
C PRO A 141 9.71 1.79 -39.20
N SER A 142 9.63 0.93 -40.21
CA SER A 142 10.72 0.60 -41.12
C SER A 142 11.13 1.88 -41.84
N GLN A 143 12.25 2.48 -41.42
CA GLN A 143 12.90 3.48 -42.26
C GLN A 143 13.33 2.78 -43.56
N GLY A 144 12.80 3.28 -44.65
CA GLY A 144 13.02 2.75 -45.99
C GLY A 144 14.52 2.71 -46.37
N GLY A 145 15.11 1.55 -46.22
CA GLY A 145 16.46 1.21 -46.68
C GLY A 145 16.39 -0.02 -47.56
N ARG A 146 16.95 0.08 -48.77
CA ARG A 146 17.02 -0.96 -49.82
C ARG A 146 17.45 -2.31 -49.23
N ARG A 147 16.64 -3.35 -49.49
CA ARG A 147 16.95 -4.75 -49.20
C ARG A 147 18.19 -5.21 -49.97
N PRO A 148 19.20 -5.81 -49.34
CA PRO A 148 20.14 -6.69 -49.99
C PRO A 148 19.48 -8.07 -50.22
N LEU A 149 19.63 -8.61 -51.41
CA LEU A 149 19.24 -9.96 -51.77
C LEU A 149 20.21 -10.98 -51.15
N GLY A 150 19.72 -11.92 -50.36
CA GLY A 150 20.45 -13.13 -49.98
C GLY A 150 20.89 -13.18 -48.52
N GLY A 151 20.13 -13.89 -47.71
CA GLY A 151 20.50 -14.26 -46.33
C GLY A 151 19.24 -14.53 -45.50
N GLN A 152 18.93 -15.78 -45.20
CA GLN A 152 17.94 -16.16 -44.18
C GLN A 152 18.53 -15.86 -42.81
N GLU A 153 18.44 -14.62 -42.36
CA GLU A 153 18.50 -14.32 -40.95
C GLU A 153 17.09 -14.42 -40.37
N ARG A 154 16.85 -15.51 -39.62
CA ARG A 154 15.76 -15.56 -38.68
C ARG A 154 16.07 -14.51 -37.64
N SER A 155 15.52 -13.33 -37.76
CA SER A 155 15.43 -12.39 -36.66
C SER A 155 14.54 -13.01 -35.60
N ASP A 156 15.15 -13.61 -34.58
CA ASP A 156 14.50 -13.88 -33.28
C ASP A 156 14.09 -12.52 -32.70
N VAL A 157 12.95 -12.04 -33.15
CA VAL A 157 12.27 -10.90 -32.53
C VAL A 157 11.69 -11.46 -31.24
N GLY A 158 12.52 -11.46 -30.17
CA GLY A 158 12.11 -11.94 -28.87
C GLY A 158 10.88 -11.17 -28.41
N ALA A 159 9.79 -11.90 -28.10
CA ALA A 159 8.60 -11.30 -27.50
C ALA A 159 9.01 -10.56 -26.21
N VAL A 160 8.66 -9.29 -26.10
CA VAL A 160 8.86 -8.56 -24.85
C VAL A 160 7.81 -9.05 -23.87
N VAL A 161 8.28 -9.71 -22.81
CA VAL A 161 7.41 -10.16 -21.72
C VAL A 161 7.05 -8.96 -20.84
N GLN A 162 5.77 -8.73 -20.67
CA GLN A 162 5.24 -7.74 -19.74
C GLN A 162 4.47 -8.41 -18.60
N PHE A 163 4.50 -7.79 -17.44
CA PHE A 163 3.81 -8.28 -16.25
C PHE A 163 2.70 -7.30 -15.84
N GLU A 164 1.53 -7.83 -15.56
CA GLU A 164 0.40 -7.08 -15.01
C GLU A 164 0.24 -7.38 -13.54
N LEU A 165 0.01 -6.34 -12.75
CA LEU A 165 -0.42 -6.47 -11.35
C LEU A 165 -1.95 -6.52 -11.34
N LEU A 166 -2.50 -7.58 -10.75
CA LEU A 166 -3.94 -7.79 -10.66
C LEU A 166 -4.39 -7.78 -9.20
N LYS A 167 -5.65 -7.43 -9.00
CA LYS A 167 -6.33 -7.60 -7.71
C LYS A 167 -6.28 -9.05 -7.25
N GLY A 168 -6.20 -9.28 -5.94
CA GLY A 168 -6.41 -10.60 -5.34
C GLY A 168 -7.83 -11.10 -5.59
N LEU A 169 -8.03 -12.43 -5.60
CA LEU A 169 -9.36 -13.01 -5.79
C LEU A 169 -10.31 -12.73 -4.63
N ASP A 170 -9.80 -12.54 -3.42
CA ASP A 170 -10.61 -12.12 -2.28
C ASP A 170 -10.73 -10.57 -2.27
N PRO A 171 -11.90 -10.01 -2.63
CA PRO A 171 -12.06 -8.56 -2.72
C PRO A 171 -11.96 -7.85 -1.36
N LEU A 172 -12.20 -8.58 -0.24
CA LEU A 172 -12.08 -8.03 1.11
C LEU A 172 -10.63 -8.01 1.59
N LYS A 173 -9.73 -8.73 0.91
CA LYS A 173 -8.32 -8.85 1.23
C LYS A 173 -7.39 -8.28 0.16
N ASP A 174 -7.92 -7.91 -1.01
CA ASP A 174 -7.12 -7.34 -2.10
C ASP A 174 -6.15 -6.27 -1.59
N GLN A 175 -4.86 -6.47 -1.86
CA GLN A 175 -3.78 -5.58 -1.44
C GLN A 175 -3.06 -4.93 -2.63
N SER A 176 -3.58 -5.04 -3.84
CA SER A 176 -3.02 -4.39 -5.03
C SER A 176 -2.85 -2.87 -4.85
N TYR A 177 -3.71 -2.24 -4.04
CA TYR A 177 -3.60 -0.83 -3.65
C TYR A 177 -2.23 -0.48 -3.05
N PHE A 178 -1.69 -1.32 -2.16
CA PHE A 178 -0.39 -1.09 -1.53
C PHE A 178 0.81 -1.44 -2.42
N LEU A 179 0.54 -2.10 -3.56
CA LEU A 179 1.56 -2.60 -4.48
C LEU A 179 1.63 -1.80 -5.79
N HIS A 180 0.84 -0.74 -5.93
CA HIS A 180 0.71 0.03 -7.17
C HIS A 180 2.03 0.67 -7.65
N ARG A 181 3.03 0.79 -6.78
CA ARG A 181 4.36 1.34 -7.12
C ARG A 181 5.34 0.28 -7.65
N LEU A 182 4.95 -0.99 -7.74
CA LEU A 182 5.82 -2.03 -8.28
C LEU A 182 6.01 -1.86 -9.78
N ASN A 183 7.25 -2.01 -10.24
CA ASN A 183 7.62 -1.92 -11.63
C ASN A 183 7.78 -3.31 -12.28
N GLN A 184 8.03 -3.34 -13.59
CA GLN A 184 8.17 -4.56 -14.38
C GLN A 184 9.28 -5.48 -13.87
N ALA A 185 10.44 -4.95 -13.49
CA ALA A 185 11.57 -5.75 -12.99
C ALA A 185 11.25 -6.43 -11.66
N GLN A 186 10.53 -5.72 -10.78
CA GLN A 186 10.07 -6.25 -9.48
C GLN A 186 9.00 -7.32 -9.68
N LEU A 187 7.99 -7.08 -10.53
CA LEU A 187 6.92 -8.05 -10.80
C LEU A 187 7.45 -9.32 -11.46
N ALA A 188 8.42 -9.23 -12.38
CA ALA A 188 9.07 -10.38 -13.01
C ALA A 188 9.71 -11.35 -11.98
N ARG A 189 10.11 -10.82 -10.83
CA ARG A 189 10.80 -11.56 -9.76
C ARG A 189 9.92 -11.89 -8.56
N THR A 190 8.63 -11.57 -8.60
CA THR A 190 7.73 -11.67 -7.43
C THR A 190 6.60 -12.66 -7.67
N LEU A 191 6.26 -13.40 -6.60
CA LEU A 191 5.12 -14.31 -6.56
C LEU A 191 4.20 -13.95 -5.39
N PHE A 192 2.89 -14.07 -5.61
CA PHE A 192 1.84 -13.89 -4.61
C PHE A 192 0.93 -15.12 -4.53
N PRO A 193 1.39 -16.26 -3.99
CA PRO A 193 0.63 -17.52 -4.04
C PRO A 193 -0.75 -17.46 -3.41
N VAL A 194 -0.93 -16.70 -2.32
CA VAL A 194 -2.22 -16.55 -1.63
C VAL A 194 -3.19 -15.58 -2.33
N GLY A 195 -2.73 -14.83 -3.32
CA GLY A 195 -3.58 -13.93 -4.10
C GLY A 195 -4.63 -14.65 -4.94
N GLU A 196 -4.42 -15.93 -5.24
CA GLU A 196 -5.35 -16.81 -5.95
C GLU A 196 -6.35 -17.51 -5.02
N LEU A 197 -6.35 -17.20 -3.72
CA LEU A 197 -7.14 -17.89 -2.70
C LEU A 197 -7.98 -16.90 -1.88
N PRO A 198 -9.21 -17.26 -1.49
CA PRO A 198 -9.93 -16.54 -0.46
C PRO A 198 -9.25 -16.76 0.91
N LYS A 199 -9.37 -15.77 1.81
CA LYS A 199 -8.77 -15.84 3.16
C LYS A 199 -9.23 -17.05 3.96
N THR A 200 -10.47 -17.48 3.78
CA THR A 200 -11.03 -18.67 4.42
C THR A 200 -10.26 -19.93 4.04
N GLU A 201 -9.87 -20.04 2.77
CA GLU A 201 -9.07 -21.17 2.28
C GLU A 201 -7.65 -21.15 2.83
N VAL A 202 -7.02 -19.96 2.88
CA VAL A 202 -5.69 -19.79 3.48
C VAL A 202 -5.69 -20.24 4.95
N ARG A 203 -6.74 -19.89 5.71
CA ARG A 203 -6.89 -20.35 7.11
C ARG A 203 -7.16 -21.84 7.22
N ARG A 204 -7.92 -22.42 6.30
CA ARG A 204 -8.19 -23.87 6.24
C ARG A 204 -6.88 -24.61 6.03
N ILE A 205 -6.08 -24.23 5.03
CA ILE A 205 -4.75 -24.82 4.76
C ILE A 205 -3.84 -24.70 5.99
N ALA A 206 -3.77 -23.53 6.61
CA ALA A 206 -2.95 -23.32 7.80
C ALA A 206 -3.32 -24.28 8.96
N ALA A 207 -4.61 -24.51 9.16
CA ALA A 207 -5.11 -25.43 10.19
C ALA A 207 -4.82 -26.90 9.85
N GLU A 208 -5.01 -27.32 8.60
CA GLU A 208 -4.75 -28.68 8.13
C GLU A 208 -3.31 -29.11 8.26
N ILE A 209 -2.38 -28.21 7.95
CA ILE A 209 -0.93 -28.51 8.07
C ILE A 209 -0.37 -28.26 9.49
N GLY A 210 -1.24 -27.91 10.44
CA GLY A 210 -0.86 -27.76 11.84
C GLY A 210 0.03 -26.55 12.13
N LEU A 211 -0.11 -25.43 11.38
CA LEU A 211 0.69 -24.24 11.65
C LEU A 211 0.40 -23.68 13.04
N PRO A 212 1.44 -23.36 13.84
CA PRO A 212 1.27 -22.84 15.20
C PRO A 212 0.53 -21.50 15.24
N ASN A 213 0.65 -20.70 14.16
CA ASN A 213 0.03 -19.39 14.00
C ASN A 213 -1.33 -19.43 13.27
N ALA A 214 -1.93 -20.59 12.99
CA ALA A 214 -3.17 -20.74 12.21
C ALA A 214 -4.33 -19.88 12.75
N LYS A 215 -4.38 -19.65 14.06
CA LYS A 215 -5.40 -18.82 14.75
C LYS A 215 -4.99 -17.38 14.98
N LYS A 216 -3.76 -17.00 14.60
CA LYS A 216 -3.26 -15.62 14.78
C LYS A 216 -4.15 -14.64 14.02
N LYS A 217 -4.51 -13.53 14.68
CA LYS A 217 -5.25 -12.45 14.03
C LYS A 217 -4.41 -11.79 12.96
N ASP A 218 -5.07 -11.24 11.95
CA ASP A 218 -4.39 -10.46 10.92
C ASP A 218 -3.80 -9.19 11.57
N SER A 219 -2.58 -8.82 11.19
CA SER A 219 -1.97 -7.57 11.64
C SER A 219 -2.80 -6.39 11.13
N THR A 220 -3.17 -5.49 12.03
CA THR A 220 -4.04 -4.33 11.74
C THR A 220 -3.31 -2.99 11.85
N GLY A 221 -2.04 -2.98 12.22
CA GLY A 221 -1.20 -1.80 12.43
C GLY A 221 -0.11 -1.64 11.37
N ASN A 222 0.50 -0.44 11.34
CA ASN A 222 1.69 -0.20 10.52
C ASN A 222 2.87 -1.04 11.04
N CYS A 223 3.68 -1.56 10.12
CA CYS A 223 4.78 -2.50 10.43
C CYS A 223 5.80 -2.01 11.47
N PHE A 224 5.89 -0.70 11.73
CA PHE A 224 6.88 -0.10 12.64
C PHE A 224 6.28 0.45 13.94
N ILE A 225 4.96 0.64 14.00
CA ILE A 225 4.28 1.16 15.21
C ILE A 225 3.86 0.00 16.12
N GLY A 226 3.57 -1.17 15.53
CA GLY A 226 3.01 -2.29 16.26
C GLY A 226 1.63 -1.96 16.85
N GLU A 227 1.36 -2.43 18.05
CA GLU A 227 0.11 -2.17 18.78
C GLU A 227 0.13 -0.88 19.62
N ARG A 228 1.17 -0.03 19.47
CA ARG A 228 1.30 1.22 20.24
C ARG A 228 0.25 2.23 19.81
N PRO A 229 -0.23 3.10 20.74
CA PRO A 229 -1.09 4.21 20.36
C PRO A 229 -0.35 5.15 19.41
N PHE A 230 -0.89 5.29 18.20
CA PHE A 230 -0.28 6.04 17.10
C PHE A 230 0.13 7.47 17.50
N ARG A 231 -0.70 8.15 18.29
CA ARG A 231 -0.44 9.51 18.77
C ARG A 231 0.79 9.56 19.69
N GLU A 232 0.92 8.62 20.63
CA GLU A 232 2.05 8.57 21.55
C GLU A 232 3.37 8.33 20.83
N PHE A 233 3.33 7.46 19.83
CA PHE A 233 4.48 7.22 18.97
C PHE A 233 4.88 8.51 18.23
N LEU A 234 3.96 9.18 17.56
CA LEU A 234 4.24 10.39 16.78
C LEU A 234 4.71 11.57 17.65
N ASN A 235 4.22 11.70 18.87
CA ASN A 235 4.64 12.76 19.81
C ASN A 235 6.15 12.77 20.10
N ARG A 236 6.85 11.67 19.87
CA ARG A 236 8.31 11.60 20.03
C ARG A 236 9.07 12.33 18.90
N TYR A 237 8.42 12.47 17.73
CA TYR A 237 9.05 12.95 16.51
C TYR A 237 8.44 14.26 15.98
N LEU A 238 7.20 14.56 16.34
CA LEU A 238 6.47 15.74 15.88
C LEU A 238 6.16 16.64 17.08
N ALA A 239 6.50 17.92 16.94
CA ALA A 239 6.16 18.91 17.94
C ALA A 239 4.65 19.10 18.04
N ASN A 240 4.14 19.18 19.26
CA ASN A 240 2.78 19.62 19.51
C ASN A 240 2.68 21.11 19.22
N SER A 241 1.79 21.48 18.30
CA SER A 241 1.48 22.87 17.96
C SER A 241 -0.03 23.07 18.10
N PRO A 242 -0.53 23.33 19.32
CA PRO A 242 -1.96 23.51 19.57
C PRO A 242 -2.53 24.69 18.80
N GLY A 243 -3.82 24.62 18.45
CA GLY A 243 -4.51 25.65 17.73
C GLY A 243 -6.03 25.45 17.74
N PRO A 244 -6.80 26.42 17.22
CA PRO A 244 -8.26 26.38 17.29
C PRO A 244 -8.86 25.30 16.38
N ILE A 245 -9.90 24.63 16.91
CA ILE A 245 -10.84 23.84 16.12
C ILE A 245 -12.03 24.72 15.80
N LYS A 246 -12.35 24.89 14.51
CA LYS A 246 -13.49 25.67 14.05
C LYS A 246 -14.51 24.82 13.31
N ASP A 247 -15.77 25.23 13.38
CA ASP A 247 -16.83 24.66 12.54
C ASP A 247 -16.89 25.33 11.15
N ASP A 248 -17.83 24.87 10.31
CA ASP A 248 -18.11 25.42 8.97
C ASP A 248 -18.57 26.87 8.96
N ARG A 249 -18.99 27.41 10.10
CA ARG A 249 -19.39 28.82 10.31
C ARG A 249 -18.25 29.68 10.87
N GLY A 250 -17.03 29.09 11.02
CA GLY A 250 -15.87 29.78 11.58
C GLY A 250 -15.87 29.95 13.11
N ARG A 251 -16.84 29.37 13.83
CA ARG A 251 -16.90 29.43 15.28
C ARG A 251 -15.86 28.52 15.90
N THR A 252 -15.08 29.00 16.85
CA THR A 252 -14.16 28.17 17.61
C THR A 252 -14.95 27.31 18.60
N ILE A 253 -14.75 25.98 18.50
CA ILE A 253 -15.48 24.96 19.27
C ILE A 253 -14.55 24.05 20.09
N GLY A 254 -13.25 24.26 20.00
CA GLY A 254 -12.26 23.50 20.75
C GLY A 254 -10.85 23.88 20.38
N GLU A 255 -9.90 23.10 20.88
CA GLU A 255 -8.48 23.21 20.58
C GLU A 255 -7.91 21.86 20.17
N HIS A 256 -7.09 21.83 19.10
CA HIS A 256 -6.37 20.66 18.68
C HIS A 256 -4.93 20.65 19.21
N VAL A 257 -4.32 19.49 19.30
CA VAL A 257 -2.95 19.31 19.83
C VAL A 257 -1.86 19.53 18.78
N GLY A 258 -2.23 19.65 17.51
CA GLY A 258 -1.36 19.80 16.35
C GLY A 258 -2.01 19.20 15.11
N LEU A 259 -1.97 19.90 13.96
CA LEU A 259 -2.65 19.49 12.72
C LEU A 259 -2.17 18.15 12.17
N SER A 260 -0.91 17.79 12.43
CA SER A 260 -0.31 16.52 12.01
C SER A 260 -1.02 15.29 12.58
N PHE A 261 -1.71 15.43 13.73
CA PHE A 261 -2.38 14.29 14.39
C PHE A 261 -3.80 14.02 13.87
N TYR A 262 -4.23 14.72 12.83
CA TYR A 262 -5.58 14.60 12.29
C TYR A 262 -5.56 14.24 10.82
N THR A 263 -6.55 13.44 10.41
CA THR A 263 -6.76 13.01 9.02
C THR A 263 -8.14 13.45 8.55
N LEU A 264 -8.30 13.84 7.29
CA LEU A 264 -9.60 14.18 6.73
C LEU A 264 -10.56 12.99 6.86
N GLY A 265 -11.79 13.25 7.29
CA GLY A 265 -12.79 12.24 7.59
C GLY A 265 -12.63 11.57 8.96
N GLN A 266 -11.63 11.95 9.76
CA GLN A 266 -11.49 11.42 11.12
C GLN A 266 -12.68 11.83 11.98
N ARG A 267 -13.26 10.82 12.71
CA ARG A 267 -14.40 10.99 13.61
C ARG A 267 -14.00 10.89 15.09
N LYS A 268 -13.10 9.96 15.40
CA LYS A 268 -12.71 9.68 16.80
C LYS A 268 -11.46 10.46 17.17
N GLY A 269 -11.33 10.83 18.46
CA GLY A 269 -10.11 11.46 18.99
C GLY A 269 -9.92 12.92 18.55
N ILE A 270 -10.98 13.61 18.11
CA ILE A 270 -10.90 15.04 17.72
C ILE A 270 -10.66 15.94 18.93
N GLY A 271 -11.04 15.51 20.14
CA GLY A 271 -10.80 16.29 21.37
C GLY A 271 -11.93 17.29 21.72
N ILE A 272 -13.08 17.21 21.02
CA ILE A 272 -14.25 18.05 21.29
C ILE A 272 -15.22 17.42 22.30
N GLY A 273 -14.69 16.81 23.37
CA GLY A 273 -15.48 16.17 24.42
C GLY A 273 -16.45 17.14 25.08
N GLY A 274 -17.74 16.77 25.13
CA GLY A 274 -18.76 17.58 25.84
C GLY A 274 -19.66 18.47 24.98
N LEU A 275 -19.46 18.55 23.66
CA LEU A 275 -20.42 19.21 22.76
C LEU A 275 -21.69 18.34 22.51
N ARG A 276 -22.07 17.53 23.47
CA ARG A 276 -23.39 16.91 23.52
C ARG A 276 -24.42 18.02 23.76
N GLY A 277 -25.13 18.41 22.71
CA GLY A 277 -26.41 19.11 22.89
C GLY A 277 -26.40 20.62 22.95
N ARG A 278 -25.50 21.34 22.27
CA ARG A 278 -25.93 22.66 21.77
C ARG A 278 -26.54 22.45 20.38
N ALA A 279 -27.84 22.21 20.42
CA ALA A 279 -28.67 22.16 19.23
C ALA A 279 -28.41 23.42 18.36
N SER A 280 -27.81 23.22 17.18
CA SER A 280 -28.26 24.04 16.06
C SER A 280 -29.76 23.72 15.87
N ALA A 281 -30.59 24.71 15.57
CA ALA A 281 -32.02 24.60 15.50
C ALA A 281 -32.52 23.67 14.38
N GLY A 282 -32.21 22.39 14.49
CA GLY A 282 -32.46 21.36 13.48
C GLY A 282 -32.25 19.95 13.98
N GLY A 283 -32.17 19.72 15.28
CA GLY A 283 -32.58 18.45 15.91
C GLY A 283 -31.79 17.18 15.59
N GLU A 284 -30.63 17.17 14.97
CA GLU A 284 -29.87 15.92 14.72
C GLU A 284 -28.49 15.94 15.36
N HIS A 285 -28.24 14.91 16.18
CA HIS A 285 -26.94 14.62 16.81
C HIS A 285 -25.96 13.98 15.81
N ALA A 286 -25.78 14.59 14.62
CA ALA A 286 -24.86 14.08 13.63
C ALA A 286 -23.41 14.13 14.13
N PRO A 287 -22.58 13.10 13.87
CA PRO A 287 -21.20 13.06 14.31
C PRO A 287 -20.36 14.16 13.62
N TRP A 288 -19.30 14.59 14.32
CA TRP A 288 -18.32 15.52 13.78
C TRP A 288 -17.22 14.77 13.02
N PHE A 289 -16.76 15.39 11.92
CA PHE A 289 -15.68 14.89 11.08
C PHE A 289 -14.66 15.99 10.78
N VAL A 290 -13.39 15.65 10.74
CA VAL A 290 -12.33 16.54 10.25
C VAL A 290 -12.53 16.74 8.76
N ALA A 291 -12.65 18.02 8.33
CA ALA A 291 -12.92 18.35 6.94
C ALA A 291 -11.79 19.12 6.25
N ARG A 292 -11.06 19.97 6.97
CA ARG A 292 -9.96 20.77 6.41
C ARG A 292 -8.89 21.05 7.46
N LYS A 293 -7.67 21.26 6.97
CA LYS A 293 -6.54 21.75 7.75
C LYS A 293 -6.03 23.05 7.11
N ASP A 294 -5.96 24.12 7.86
CA ASP A 294 -5.29 25.35 7.42
C ASP A 294 -3.93 25.40 8.14
N MET A 295 -2.88 25.02 7.40
CA MET A 295 -1.52 24.95 7.94
C MET A 295 -0.97 26.33 8.27
N ALA A 296 -1.32 27.36 7.49
CA ALA A 296 -0.85 28.74 7.68
C ALA A 296 -1.48 29.39 8.92
N ALA A 297 -2.79 29.17 9.13
CA ALA A 297 -3.52 29.68 10.29
C ALA A 297 -3.50 28.73 11.49
N ASN A 298 -2.81 27.58 11.40
CA ASN A 298 -2.81 26.50 12.39
C ASN A 298 -4.23 26.15 12.89
N THR A 299 -5.18 26.01 11.96
CA THR A 299 -6.61 25.82 12.28
C THR A 299 -7.13 24.49 11.74
N LEU A 300 -7.80 23.73 12.59
CA LEU A 300 -8.50 22.50 12.20
C LEU A 300 -9.99 22.83 11.99
N PHE A 301 -10.53 22.50 10.82
CA PHE A 301 -11.95 22.63 10.53
C PHE A 301 -12.67 21.29 10.61
N ILE A 302 -13.78 21.28 11.34
CA ILE A 302 -14.65 20.11 11.46
C ILE A 302 -16.08 20.44 11.06
N VAL A 303 -16.79 19.44 10.56
CA VAL A 303 -18.18 19.58 10.09
C VAL A 303 -19.05 18.48 10.69
N GLN A 304 -20.35 18.75 10.80
CA GLN A 304 -21.34 17.75 11.22
C GLN A 304 -21.94 16.99 10.03
N GLY A 305 -22.10 15.69 10.19
CA GLY A 305 -22.71 14.81 9.19
C GLY A 305 -21.72 14.30 8.14
N HIS A 306 -21.94 13.06 7.73
CA HIS A 306 -21.10 12.37 6.76
C HIS A 306 -21.22 12.99 5.35
N GLU A 307 -22.40 13.49 5.01
CA GLU A 307 -22.71 14.02 3.67
C GLU A 307 -22.38 15.52 3.51
N HIS A 308 -21.67 16.10 4.48
CA HIS A 308 -21.33 17.52 4.39
C HIS A 308 -20.48 17.82 3.14
N PRO A 309 -20.79 18.90 2.37
CA PRO A 309 -20.11 19.20 1.09
C PRO A 309 -18.59 19.29 1.21
N TRP A 310 -18.04 19.76 2.32
CA TRP A 310 -16.60 19.85 2.53
C TRP A 310 -15.88 18.48 2.61
N LEU A 311 -16.62 17.39 2.76
CA LEU A 311 -16.12 16.04 2.76
C LEU A 311 -16.21 15.37 1.38
N GLN A 312 -16.84 16.02 0.40
CA GLN A 312 -17.07 15.48 -0.93
C GLN A 312 -16.14 16.13 -1.96
N SER A 313 -15.54 15.34 -2.82
CA SER A 313 -14.65 15.82 -3.88
C SER A 313 -14.98 15.13 -5.21
N SER A 314 -15.26 15.92 -6.25
CA SER A 314 -15.54 15.44 -7.60
C SER A 314 -14.26 15.24 -8.42
N THR A 315 -13.18 15.94 -8.04
CA THR A 315 -11.90 15.89 -8.72
C THR A 315 -10.75 15.75 -7.73
N LEU A 316 -9.64 15.18 -8.19
CA LEU A 316 -8.36 15.22 -7.48
C LEU A 316 -7.20 15.40 -8.47
N SER A 317 -6.10 15.93 -7.94
CA SER A 317 -4.77 15.87 -8.56
C SER A 317 -3.86 14.98 -7.74
N ALA A 318 -2.98 14.26 -8.41
CA ALA A 318 -1.95 13.41 -7.80
C ALA A 318 -0.61 13.65 -8.47
N ASP A 319 0.45 13.58 -7.69
CA ASP A 319 1.85 13.68 -8.11
C ASP A 319 2.65 12.44 -7.70
N ASP A 320 3.98 12.47 -7.80
CA ASP A 320 4.87 11.34 -7.47
C ASP A 320 4.35 10.02 -8.06
N THR A 321 4.08 10.04 -9.37
CA THR A 321 3.40 8.95 -10.07
C THR A 321 4.30 7.73 -10.30
N SER A 322 3.71 6.55 -10.21
CA SER A 322 4.33 5.29 -10.54
C SER A 322 3.37 4.43 -11.35
N TRP A 323 3.82 3.94 -12.51
CA TRP A 323 3.01 3.12 -13.40
C TRP A 323 3.61 1.72 -13.53
N VAL A 324 2.78 0.71 -13.31
CA VAL A 324 3.19 -0.70 -13.36
C VAL A 324 3.83 -1.07 -14.71
N SER A 325 3.28 -0.54 -15.82
CA SER A 325 3.82 -0.75 -17.17
C SER A 325 5.04 0.13 -17.49
N GLY A 326 5.41 1.06 -16.61
CA GLY A 326 6.41 2.10 -16.85
C GLY A 326 5.86 3.30 -17.64
N ARG A 327 4.56 3.31 -17.99
CA ARG A 327 3.90 4.39 -18.75
C ARG A 327 2.52 4.67 -18.17
N ALA A 328 2.13 5.93 -18.15
CA ALA A 328 0.79 6.33 -17.80
C ALA A 328 -0.25 5.70 -18.77
N PRO A 329 -1.45 5.38 -18.28
CA PRO A 329 -2.54 4.98 -19.16
C PRO A 329 -2.96 6.15 -20.05
N ALA A 330 -3.62 5.82 -21.17
CA ALA A 330 -4.25 6.85 -21.99
C ALA A 330 -5.41 7.52 -21.23
N ALA A 331 -5.66 8.80 -21.52
CA ALA A 331 -6.82 9.51 -21.00
C ALA A 331 -8.12 8.78 -21.37
N GLY A 332 -9.04 8.65 -20.42
CA GLY A 332 -10.29 7.93 -20.67
C GLY A 332 -11.01 7.48 -19.41
N ALA A 333 -12.03 6.64 -19.61
CA ALA A 333 -12.80 6.04 -18.53
C ALA A 333 -12.01 4.91 -17.86
N LEU A 334 -11.79 5.03 -16.57
CA LEU A 334 -11.09 4.08 -15.71
C LEU A 334 -11.81 4.01 -14.35
N ALA A 335 -11.22 3.30 -13.40
CA ALA A 335 -11.66 3.34 -12.02
C ALA A 335 -10.49 3.70 -11.11
N ALA A 336 -10.78 4.24 -9.92
CA ALA A 336 -9.74 4.57 -8.96
C ALA A 336 -10.18 4.29 -7.52
N LYS A 337 -9.19 4.08 -6.65
CA LYS A 337 -9.35 4.06 -5.19
C LYS A 337 -8.51 5.18 -4.59
N THR A 338 -9.10 5.95 -3.70
CA THR A 338 -8.41 7.01 -2.93
C THR A 338 -8.07 6.56 -1.52
N ARG A 339 -8.51 5.36 -1.13
CA ARG A 339 -8.23 4.70 0.16
C ARG A 339 -8.25 3.18 0.00
N TYR A 340 -7.46 2.52 0.81
CA TYR A 340 -7.54 1.06 0.96
C TYR A 340 -8.95 0.63 1.44
N ARG A 341 -9.44 -0.49 0.95
CA ARG A 341 -10.79 -1.05 1.18
C ARG A 341 -11.96 -0.24 0.60
N GLN A 342 -11.70 0.85 -0.12
CA GLN A 342 -12.73 1.51 -0.90
C GLN A 342 -13.13 0.64 -2.10
N ALA A 343 -14.39 0.66 -2.49
CA ALA A 343 -14.81 0.14 -3.79
C ALA A 343 -14.16 0.96 -4.92
N ASP A 344 -14.06 0.36 -6.09
CA ASP A 344 -13.60 1.07 -7.28
C ASP A 344 -14.59 2.19 -7.62
N ALA A 345 -14.10 3.41 -7.70
CA ALA A 345 -14.90 4.56 -8.10
C ALA A 345 -14.67 4.85 -9.58
N ALA A 346 -15.75 4.83 -10.38
CA ALA A 346 -15.70 5.20 -11.79
C ALA A 346 -15.21 6.64 -11.95
N CYS A 347 -14.23 6.83 -12.80
CA CYS A 347 -13.61 8.13 -13.03
C CYS A 347 -13.13 8.29 -14.47
N ARG A 348 -12.91 9.54 -14.86
CA ARG A 348 -12.17 9.91 -16.07
C ARG A 348 -10.74 10.24 -15.68
N PHE A 349 -9.80 9.48 -16.20
CA PHE A 349 -8.37 9.75 -16.10
C PHE A 349 -8.03 10.85 -17.11
N GLY A 350 -7.44 11.94 -16.63
CA GLY A 350 -6.92 13.04 -17.46
C GLY A 350 -5.51 12.74 -17.96
N ASP A 351 -4.97 13.66 -18.75
CA ASP A 351 -3.61 13.52 -19.26
C ASP A 351 -2.60 13.53 -18.12
N ALA A 352 -1.65 12.62 -18.19
CA ALA A 352 -0.52 12.56 -17.28
C ALA A 352 0.67 13.32 -17.90
N ALA A 353 1.15 14.33 -17.17
CA ALA A 353 2.31 15.12 -17.57
C ALA A 353 3.16 15.45 -16.34
N ASP A 354 4.46 15.57 -16.53
CA ASP A 354 5.42 16.00 -15.49
C ASP A 354 5.31 15.24 -14.16
N GLY A 355 4.99 13.94 -14.22
CA GLY A 355 4.83 13.11 -13.03
C GLY A 355 3.56 13.36 -12.23
N ALA A 356 2.56 14.03 -12.81
CA ALA A 356 1.26 14.30 -12.21
C ALA A 356 0.11 13.85 -13.11
N PHE A 357 -1.08 13.63 -12.53
CA PHE A 357 -2.32 13.35 -13.25
C PHE A 357 -3.54 13.89 -12.51
N THR A 358 -4.67 13.91 -13.18
CA THR A 358 -5.96 14.28 -12.61
C THR A 358 -7.00 13.19 -12.75
N LEU A 359 -7.92 13.10 -11.79
CA LEU A 359 -9.10 12.24 -11.87
C LEU A 359 -10.36 13.12 -11.69
N SER A 360 -11.37 12.86 -12.54
CA SER A 360 -12.72 13.40 -12.36
C SER A 360 -13.66 12.24 -12.12
N PHE A 361 -14.31 12.19 -10.97
CA PHE A 361 -15.18 11.09 -10.56
C PHE A 361 -16.62 11.31 -11.03
N GLU A 362 -17.30 10.23 -11.41
CA GLU A 362 -18.73 10.26 -11.74
C GLU A 362 -19.59 10.53 -10.49
N GLN A 363 -19.15 10.04 -9.33
CA GLN A 363 -19.75 10.29 -8.04
C GLN A 363 -18.72 10.91 -7.09
N PRO A 364 -19.04 11.97 -6.35
CA PRO A 364 -18.10 12.58 -5.43
C PRO A 364 -17.50 11.56 -4.45
N GLN A 365 -16.21 11.69 -4.19
CA GLN A 365 -15.47 10.81 -3.29
C GLN A 365 -15.37 11.45 -1.91
N TRP A 366 -15.59 10.61 -0.88
CA TRP A 366 -15.63 11.05 0.50
C TRP A 366 -14.23 11.22 1.09
N ALA A 367 -13.98 12.39 1.66
CA ALA A 367 -12.78 12.75 2.42
C ALA A 367 -11.48 12.37 1.71
N VAL A 368 -11.36 12.74 0.43
CA VAL A 368 -10.12 12.61 -0.35
C VAL A 368 -9.00 13.31 0.40
N THR A 369 -7.93 12.57 0.73
CA THR A 369 -6.93 13.03 1.71
C THR A 369 -5.57 13.20 1.05
N PRO A 370 -4.98 14.42 1.04
CA PRO A 370 -3.61 14.65 0.58
C PRO A 370 -2.59 13.78 1.35
N GLY A 371 -1.65 13.19 0.61
CA GLY A 371 -0.66 12.24 1.13
C GLY A 371 -1.07 10.76 1.03
N GLN A 372 -2.37 10.45 0.84
CA GLN A 372 -2.81 9.11 0.48
C GLN A 372 -2.57 8.83 -1.01
N SER A 373 -2.63 7.57 -1.42
CA SER A 373 -2.48 7.21 -2.84
C SER A 373 -3.81 7.26 -3.58
N ALA A 374 -3.79 7.83 -4.80
CA ALA A 374 -4.81 7.60 -5.82
C ALA A 374 -4.33 6.47 -6.72
N VAL A 375 -4.96 5.30 -6.62
CA VAL A 375 -4.55 4.11 -7.39
C VAL A 375 -5.57 3.84 -8.49
N VAL A 376 -5.07 3.71 -9.72
CA VAL A 376 -5.87 3.62 -10.94
C VAL A 376 -5.98 2.17 -11.40
N TYR A 377 -7.18 1.78 -11.81
CA TYR A 377 -7.52 0.42 -12.23
C TYR A 377 -8.24 0.40 -13.59
N ASP A 378 -8.01 -0.68 -14.34
CA ASP A 378 -8.81 -1.08 -15.48
C ASP A 378 -9.35 -2.50 -15.21
N GLY A 379 -10.58 -2.60 -14.75
CA GLY A 379 -11.15 -3.85 -14.25
C GLY A 379 -10.35 -4.42 -13.06
N GLU A 380 -9.76 -5.60 -13.25
CA GLU A 380 -8.91 -6.25 -12.23
C GLU A 380 -7.45 -5.77 -12.27
N ARG A 381 -7.01 -5.07 -13.34
CA ARG A 381 -5.64 -4.61 -13.50
C ARG A 381 -5.37 -3.36 -12.68
N CYS A 382 -4.37 -3.40 -11.83
CA CYS A 382 -3.79 -2.22 -11.19
C CYS A 382 -2.80 -1.58 -12.16
N LEU A 383 -3.09 -0.36 -12.62
CA LEU A 383 -2.26 0.34 -13.61
C LEU A 383 -1.11 1.11 -12.96
N GLY A 384 -1.26 1.46 -11.70
CA GLY A 384 -0.36 2.34 -10.96
C GLY A 384 -1.12 3.44 -10.25
N GLY A 385 -0.46 4.56 -9.97
CA GLY A 385 -1.08 5.69 -9.28
C GLY A 385 -0.07 6.75 -8.88
N GLY A 386 -0.48 7.63 -7.97
CA GLY A 386 0.34 8.70 -7.42
C GLY A 386 -0.12 9.12 -6.03
N VAL A 387 0.60 10.04 -5.42
CA VAL A 387 0.24 10.64 -4.14
C VAL A 387 -0.77 11.76 -4.36
N ILE A 388 -1.89 11.74 -3.65
CA ILE A 388 -2.91 12.80 -3.74
C ILE A 388 -2.30 14.11 -3.26
N ALA A 389 -2.21 15.08 -4.16
CA ALA A 389 -1.74 16.43 -3.87
C ALA A 389 -2.87 17.34 -3.39
N GLY A 390 -4.06 17.21 -3.99
CA GLY A 390 -5.23 17.99 -3.65
C GLY A 390 -6.51 17.44 -4.25
N SER A 391 -7.66 18.03 -3.85
CA SER A 391 -8.97 17.65 -4.36
C SER A 391 -9.92 18.85 -4.33
N ALA A 392 -10.94 18.84 -5.20
CA ALA A 392 -11.98 19.87 -5.26
C ALA A 392 -13.37 19.22 -5.42
N ALA A 393 -14.40 19.98 -4.97
CA ALA A 393 -15.81 19.61 -5.06
C ALA A 393 -16.31 19.59 -6.52
#